data_f838f1ec37904275206e41f2a76b244f
#
_entry.id   f838f1ec37904275206e41f2a76b244f
#
_cell.length_a   1.000
_cell.length_b   1.000
_cell.length_c   1.000
_cell.angle_alpha   90.00
_cell.angle_beta   90.00
_cell.angle_gamma   90.00
#
_symmetry.space_group_name_H-M   'P 1'
#
loop_
_entity.id
_entity.type
_entity.pdbx_description
1 polymer ?
#
loop_
_entity_poly.entity_id
_entity_poly.type
_entity_poly.pdbx_seq_one_letter_code
_entity_poly.pdbx_strand_id
1 'polypeptide(L)'
;DLVTVATAVHWLDFDRFYAEAKRVLAPGGAIAVWSYNLPRVTPEISALVDRLSYQIVKAYWPPERRWVDEEYRHLPFPFREVEVPQFWIEERWDLSRLLAYIGTWSATQRYLQTHGRDPRELVAGELAAAWGDADREREIRFPIMMRAGYPRA
;
A
#
# COMPACT_ATOMS: atom_id res chain seq x y z
N ASP A 1 11.60 22.26 7.79
CA ASP A 1 10.69 22.05 8.90
C ASP A 1 10.02 20.68 8.89
N LEU A 2 9.60 20.17 7.72
CA LEU A 2 8.99 18.85 7.58
C LEU A 2 9.48 18.18 6.30
N VAL A 3 9.99 16.94 6.41
CA VAL A 3 10.26 16.05 5.28
C VAL A 3 9.15 15.01 5.24
N THR A 4 8.51 14.84 4.07
CA THR A 4 7.46 13.84 3.88
C THR A 4 7.79 12.90 2.74
N VAL A 5 7.49 11.60 2.91
CA VAL A 5 7.63 10.60 1.85
C VAL A 5 6.37 9.72 1.82
N ALA A 6 5.61 9.90 0.75
CA ALA A 6 4.37 9.15 0.52
C ALA A 6 4.63 8.00 -0.46
N THR A 7 4.38 6.76 -0.03
CA THR A 7 4.41 5.53 -0.87
C THR A 7 5.71 5.33 -1.66
N ALA A 8 6.83 5.83 -1.15
CA ALA A 8 8.10 5.86 -1.88
C ALA A 8 9.34 5.48 -1.07
N VAL A 9 9.33 5.60 0.26
CA VAL A 9 10.53 5.40 1.07
C VAL A 9 11.16 4.01 0.87
N HIS A 10 10.36 2.98 0.65
CA HIS A 10 10.81 1.60 0.45
C HIS A 10 11.55 1.35 -0.88
N TRP A 11 11.59 2.35 -1.77
CA TRP A 11 12.38 2.33 -3.02
C TRP A 11 13.74 3.01 -2.87
N LEU A 12 13.97 3.70 -1.76
CA LEU A 12 15.15 4.53 -1.56
C LEU A 12 16.30 3.73 -0.90
N ASP A 13 17.52 4.17 -1.14
CA ASP A 13 18.65 3.81 -0.31
C ASP A 13 18.48 4.47 1.07
N PHE A 14 18.16 3.69 2.08
CA PHE A 14 17.81 4.19 3.41
C PHE A 14 18.89 5.03 4.04
N ASP A 15 20.16 4.59 3.95
CA ASP A 15 21.28 5.28 4.61
C ASP A 15 21.49 6.66 3.98
N ARG A 16 21.51 6.72 2.66
CA ARG A 16 21.67 7.97 1.92
C ARG A 16 20.49 8.89 2.10
N PHE A 17 19.28 8.36 2.01
CA PHE A 17 18.06 9.15 2.17
C PHE A 17 17.96 9.76 3.58
N TYR A 18 18.16 8.94 4.62
CA TYR A 18 18.05 9.44 6.00
C TYR A 18 19.19 10.37 6.40
N ALA A 19 20.38 10.20 5.85
CA ALA A 19 21.48 11.16 6.03
C ALA A 19 21.10 12.53 5.45
N GLU A 20 20.54 12.54 4.24
CA GLU A 20 20.11 13.77 3.58
C GLU A 20 18.89 14.40 4.28
N ALA A 21 17.90 13.60 4.69
CA ALA A 21 16.76 14.08 5.45
C ALA A 21 17.20 14.79 6.75
N LYS A 22 18.16 14.21 7.49
CA LYS A 22 18.73 14.83 8.68
C LYS A 22 19.48 16.13 8.38
N ARG A 23 20.19 16.17 7.25
CA ARG A 23 20.98 17.36 6.83
C ARG A 23 20.08 18.55 6.51
N VAL A 24 18.92 18.31 5.89
CA VAL A 24 18.02 19.41 5.43
C VAL A 24 16.98 19.83 6.46
N LEU A 25 16.70 18.98 7.46
CA LEU A 25 15.77 19.31 8.52
C LEU A 25 16.33 20.44 9.39
N ALA A 26 15.53 21.51 9.57
CA ALA A 26 15.83 22.56 10.52
C ALA A 26 15.80 22.03 11.97
N PRO A 27 16.44 22.72 12.93
CA PRO A 27 16.28 22.39 14.35
C PRO A 27 14.81 22.30 14.76
N GLY A 28 14.41 21.15 15.33
CA GLY A 28 13.01 20.88 15.67
C GLY A 28 12.14 20.40 14.49
N GLY A 29 12.69 20.30 13.31
CA GLY A 29 11.99 19.76 12.14
C GLY A 29 11.71 18.25 12.28
N ALA A 30 10.68 17.78 11.59
CA ALA A 30 10.19 16.41 11.65
C ALA A 30 10.25 15.70 10.29
N ILE A 31 10.23 14.37 10.34
CA ILE A 31 10.02 13.51 9.17
C ILE A 31 8.77 12.67 9.36
N ALA A 32 8.03 12.49 8.26
CA ALA A 32 6.92 11.53 8.21
C ALA A 32 7.03 10.70 6.93
N VAL A 33 7.00 9.36 7.07
CA VAL A 33 6.99 8.43 5.96
C VAL A 33 5.75 7.56 6.06
N TRP A 34 4.99 7.42 4.96
CA TRP A 34 3.79 6.60 4.98
C TRP A 34 3.55 5.89 3.67
N SER A 35 2.75 4.86 3.74
CA SER A 35 2.16 4.18 2.60
C SER A 35 0.77 3.70 2.96
N TYR A 36 0.06 3.12 2.01
CA TYR A 36 -1.18 2.41 2.25
C TYR A 36 -1.05 0.96 1.79
N ASN A 37 -1.87 0.08 2.37
CA ASN A 37 -1.91 -1.33 2.00
C ASN A 37 -3.16 -1.64 1.15
N LEU A 38 -3.50 -2.92 1.03
CA LEU A 38 -4.61 -3.39 0.19
C LEU A 38 -5.96 -2.77 0.63
N PRO A 39 -6.88 -2.55 -0.34
CA PRO A 39 -8.21 -2.06 -0.05
C PRO A 39 -8.99 -3.04 0.83
N ARG A 40 -9.74 -2.49 1.77
CA ARG A 40 -10.69 -3.19 2.63
C ARG A 40 -12.10 -2.77 2.26
N VAL A 41 -12.98 -3.75 2.10
CA VAL A 41 -14.39 -3.57 1.74
C VAL A 41 -15.24 -4.35 2.75
N THR A 42 -15.92 -5.41 2.34
CA THR A 42 -16.48 -6.40 3.26
C THR A 42 -15.44 -7.49 3.55
N PRO A 43 -15.63 -8.30 4.60
CA PRO A 43 -14.71 -9.41 4.88
C PRO A 43 -14.52 -10.35 3.68
N GLU A 44 -15.61 -10.68 2.98
CA GLU A 44 -15.60 -11.59 1.83
C GLU A 44 -14.82 -11.01 0.64
N ILE A 45 -15.10 -9.75 0.29
CA ILE A 45 -14.40 -9.05 -0.80
C ILE A 45 -12.93 -8.86 -0.46
N SER A 46 -12.63 -8.48 0.78
CA SER A 46 -11.24 -8.29 1.24
C SER A 46 -10.44 -9.60 1.18
N ALA A 47 -11.06 -10.74 1.54
CA ALA A 47 -10.41 -12.05 1.43
C ALA A 47 -10.07 -12.43 -0.03
N LEU A 48 -10.93 -12.06 -0.99
CA LEU A 48 -10.67 -12.28 -2.41
C LEU A 48 -9.52 -11.39 -2.94
N VAL A 49 -9.47 -10.14 -2.49
CA VAL A 49 -8.36 -9.22 -2.79
C VAL A 49 -7.05 -9.75 -2.20
N ASP A 50 -7.08 -10.21 -0.96
CA ASP A 50 -5.91 -10.83 -0.30
C ASP A 50 -5.45 -12.09 -1.03
N ARG A 51 -6.38 -12.97 -1.44
CA ARG A 51 -6.07 -14.17 -2.23
C ARG A 51 -5.39 -13.80 -3.55
N LEU A 52 -5.90 -12.80 -4.25
CA LEU A 52 -5.28 -12.34 -5.49
C LEU A 52 -3.85 -11.83 -5.23
N SER A 53 -3.67 -10.96 -4.24
CA SER A 53 -2.38 -10.33 -3.94
C SER A 53 -1.35 -11.30 -3.38
N TYR A 54 -1.73 -12.14 -2.40
CA TYR A 54 -0.79 -12.94 -1.61
C TYR A 54 -0.66 -14.39 -2.05
N GLN A 55 -1.54 -14.86 -2.96
CA GLN A 55 -1.46 -16.23 -3.47
C GLN A 55 -1.26 -16.24 -4.99
N ILE A 56 -2.11 -15.55 -5.75
CA ILE A 56 -2.11 -15.64 -7.21
C ILE A 56 -0.94 -14.84 -7.81
N VAL A 57 -0.81 -13.56 -7.44
CA VAL A 57 0.24 -12.69 -8.01
C VAL A 57 1.44 -12.46 -7.09
N LYS A 58 1.54 -13.19 -6.00
CA LYS A 58 2.59 -13.04 -4.98
C LYS A 58 4.01 -13.01 -5.55
N ALA A 59 4.32 -13.94 -6.44
CA ALA A 59 5.66 -14.08 -7.02
C ALA A 59 6.04 -12.93 -7.98
N TYR A 60 5.08 -12.08 -8.33
CA TYR A 60 5.27 -10.97 -9.28
C TYR A 60 5.43 -9.61 -8.59
N TRP A 61 5.26 -9.55 -7.28
CA TRP A 61 5.57 -8.35 -6.52
C TRP A 61 7.08 -8.11 -6.47
N PRO A 62 7.52 -6.85 -6.52
CA PRO A 62 8.93 -6.53 -6.29
C PRO A 62 9.33 -6.84 -4.83
N PRO A 63 10.62 -7.17 -4.56
CA PRO A 63 11.08 -7.51 -3.21
C PRO A 63 10.80 -6.43 -2.16
N GLU A 64 10.81 -5.16 -2.56
CA GLU A 64 10.55 -4.01 -1.71
C GLU A 64 9.10 -3.96 -1.18
N ARG A 65 8.18 -4.68 -1.85
CA ARG A 65 6.80 -4.81 -1.39
C ARG A 65 6.70 -5.35 0.04
N ARG A 66 7.67 -6.14 0.48
CA ARG A 66 7.71 -6.67 1.85
C ARG A 66 7.55 -5.58 2.92
N TRP A 67 8.15 -4.41 2.69
CA TRP A 67 8.06 -3.30 3.65
C TRP A 67 6.62 -2.81 3.83
N VAL A 68 5.86 -2.78 2.73
CA VAL A 68 4.43 -2.41 2.74
C VAL A 68 3.60 -3.51 3.40
N ASP A 69 3.87 -4.79 3.10
CA ASP A 69 3.17 -5.94 3.69
C ASP A 69 3.43 -6.04 5.20
N GLU A 70 4.63 -5.66 5.65
CA GLU A 70 5.00 -5.54 7.07
C GLU A 70 4.56 -4.21 7.71
N GLU A 71 3.77 -3.41 7.00
CA GLU A 71 3.25 -2.12 7.49
C GLU A 71 4.33 -1.15 7.97
N TYR A 72 5.50 -1.17 7.32
CA TYR A 72 6.69 -0.39 7.69
C TYR A 72 7.25 -0.70 9.10
N ARG A 73 6.76 -1.72 9.80
CA ARG A 73 7.21 -2.03 11.16
C ARG A 73 8.71 -2.29 11.28
N HIS A 74 9.27 -2.99 10.31
CA HIS A 74 10.69 -3.34 10.29
C HIS A 74 11.53 -2.47 9.33
N LEU A 75 10.91 -1.46 8.70
CA LEU A 75 11.63 -0.51 7.86
C LEU A 75 12.61 0.29 8.73
N PRO A 76 13.90 0.43 8.34
CA PRO A 76 14.85 1.28 9.07
C PRO A 76 14.29 2.68 9.28
N PHE A 77 14.35 3.19 10.53
CA PHE A 77 13.86 4.53 10.85
C PHE A 77 14.72 5.18 11.95
N PRO A 78 15.86 5.79 11.59
CA PRO A 78 16.85 6.28 12.55
C PRO A 78 16.49 7.64 13.15
N PHE A 79 15.24 7.80 13.56
CA PHE A 79 14.70 8.99 14.21
C PHE A 79 14.11 8.62 15.58
N ARG A 80 13.89 9.61 16.44
CA ARG A 80 13.11 9.45 17.65
C ARG A 80 11.63 9.44 17.24
N GLU A 81 11.07 8.27 17.21
CA GLU A 81 9.71 8.04 16.75
C GLU A 81 8.68 8.64 17.70
N VAL A 82 7.58 9.12 17.14
CA VAL A 82 6.40 9.60 17.88
C VAL A 82 5.20 8.73 17.54
N GLU A 83 4.28 8.63 18.47
CA GLU A 83 3.02 7.95 18.23
C GLU A 83 2.19 8.74 17.20
N VAL A 84 1.62 8.02 16.25
CA VAL A 84 0.75 8.59 15.22
C VAL A 84 -0.61 7.90 15.28
N PRO A 85 -1.72 8.63 15.09
CA PRO A 85 -3.04 8.03 15.01
C PRO A 85 -3.17 7.17 13.76
N GLN A 86 -4.15 6.26 13.76
CA GLN A 86 -4.50 5.49 12.57
C GLN A 86 -5.24 6.37 11.57
N PHE A 87 -4.74 6.41 10.35
CA PHE A 87 -5.37 7.09 9.22
C PHE A 87 -5.88 6.10 8.18
N TRP A 88 -6.87 6.53 7.41
CA TRP A 88 -7.47 5.78 6.32
C TRP A 88 -7.63 6.69 5.11
N ILE A 89 -7.45 6.11 3.91
CA ILE A 89 -8.01 6.68 2.69
C ILE A 89 -9.39 6.05 2.54
N GLU A 90 -10.42 6.87 2.39
CA GLU A 90 -11.81 6.43 2.25
C GLU A 90 -12.32 6.87 0.88
N GLU A 91 -12.81 5.91 0.12
CA GLU A 91 -13.31 6.09 -1.24
C GLU A 91 -14.66 5.38 -1.39
N ARG A 92 -15.40 5.74 -2.44
CA ARG A 92 -16.61 5.03 -2.84
C ARG A 92 -16.45 4.56 -4.28
N TRP A 93 -16.45 3.24 -4.45
CA TRP A 93 -16.21 2.62 -5.74
C TRP A 93 -17.28 1.58 -6.04
N ASP A 94 -17.61 1.44 -7.33
CA ASP A 94 -18.27 0.28 -7.89
C ASP A 94 -17.28 -0.86 -8.13
N LEU A 95 -17.78 -2.01 -8.54
CA LEU A 95 -16.93 -3.19 -8.82
C LEU A 95 -15.94 -2.93 -9.95
N SER A 96 -16.36 -2.18 -10.98
CA SER A 96 -15.53 -1.90 -12.14
C SER A 96 -14.30 -1.09 -11.77
N ARG A 97 -14.46 -0.10 -10.88
CA ARG A 97 -13.38 0.74 -10.38
C ARG A 97 -12.41 -0.05 -9.47
N LEU A 98 -12.92 -0.96 -8.64
CA LEU A 98 -12.05 -1.86 -7.85
C LEU A 98 -11.21 -2.74 -8.77
N LEU A 99 -11.81 -3.36 -9.78
CA LEU A 99 -11.09 -4.21 -10.73
C LEU A 99 -10.08 -3.41 -11.56
N ALA A 100 -10.43 -2.17 -11.97
CA ALA A 100 -9.51 -1.28 -12.66
C ALA A 100 -8.30 -0.94 -11.77
N TYR A 101 -8.53 -0.59 -10.50
CA TYR A 101 -7.46 -0.33 -9.54
C TYR A 101 -6.53 -1.55 -9.36
N ILE A 102 -7.08 -2.74 -9.14
CA ILE A 102 -6.29 -3.98 -9.04
C ILE A 102 -5.48 -4.23 -10.32
N GLY A 103 -6.04 -3.86 -11.47
CA GLY A 103 -5.36 -3.92 -12.76
C GLY A 103 -4.11 -3.04 -12.84
N THR A 104 -4.01 -1.98 -12.05
CA THR A 104 -2.83 -1.10 -12.02
C THR A 104 -1.66 -1.68 -11.21
N TRP A 105 -1.87 -2.72 -10.43
CA TRP A 105 -0.79 -3.30 -9.63
C TRP A 105 0.33 -3.84 -10.51
N SER A 106 1.56 -3.52 -10.15
CA SER A 106 2.74 -4.01 -10.89
C SER A 106 2.79 -5.54 -10.97
N ALA A 107 2.34 -6.24 -9.93
CA ALA A 107 2.26 -7.69 -9.91
C ALA A 107 1.20 -8.23 -10.87
N THR A 108 0.03 -7.58 -10.97
CA THR A 108 -1.00 -7.91 -11.96
C THR A 108 -0.47 -7.77 -13.38
N GLN A 109 0.21 -6.66 -13.66
CA GLN A 109 0.79 -6.38 -14.99
C GLN A 109 1.89 -7.38 -15.35
N ARG A 110 2.78 -7.71 -14.43
CA ARG A 110 3.83 -8.73 -14.65
C ARG A 110 3.25 -10.12 -14.86
N TYR A 111 2.21 -10.48 -14.11
CA TYR A 111 1.50 -11.76 -14.30
C TYR A 111 0.90 -11.83 -15.71
N LEU A 112 0.19 -10.78 -16.13
CA LEU A 112 -0.40 -10.70 -17.47
C LEU A 112 0.67 -10.84 -18.56
N GLN A 113 1.80 -10.14 -18.43
CA GLN A 113 2.92 -10.23 -19.38
C GLN A 113 3.51 -11.64 -19.44
N THR A 114 3.57 -12.36 -18.32
CA THR A 114 4.18 -13.70 -18.24
C THR A 114 3.24 -14.78 -18.77
N HIS A 115 1.94 -14.68 -18.49
CA HIS A 115 0.96 -15.76 -18.77
C HIS A 115 0.04 -15.45 -19.94
N GLY A 116 0.03 -14.24 -20.47
CA GLY A 116 -0.86 -13.82 -21.55
C GLY A 116 -2.34 -13.77 -21.15
N ARG A 117 -2.66 -13.86 -19.85
CA ARG A 117 -4.02 -13.77 -19.31
C ARG A 117 -4.07 -12.91 -18.05
N ASP A 118 -5.20 -12.27 -17.83
CA ASP A 118 -5.40 -11.37 -16.70
C ASP A 118 -5.67 -12.18 -15.41
N PRO A 119 -4.88 -12.02 -14.35
CA PRO A 119 -5.10 -12.75 -13.09
C PRO A 119 -6.40 -12.37 -12.38
N ARG A 120 -6.98 -11.20 -12.70
CA ARG A 120 -8.28 -10.76 -12.16
C ARG A 120 -9.42 -11.70 -12.56
N GLU A 121 -9.32 -12.34 -13.74
CA GLU A 121 -10.29 -13.32 -14.21
C GLU A 121 -10.44 -14.52 -13.24
N LEU A 122 -9.38 -14.84 -12.51
CA LEU A 122 -9.37 -15.97 -11.56
C LEU A 122 -10.20 -15.70 -10.29
N VAL A 123 -10.59 -14.46 -10.05
CA VAL A 123 -11.40 -14.05 -8.89
C VAL A 123 -12.67 -13.27 -9.29
N ALA A 124 -12.80 -12.91 -10.57
CA ALA A 124 -13.87 -12.02 -11.04
C ALA A 124 -15.28 -12.53 -10.72
N GLY A 125 -15.55 -13.83 -10.93
CA GLY A 125 -16.87 -14.41 -10.65
C GLY A 125 -17.21 -14.38 -9.16
N GLU A 126 -16.25 -14.72 -8.29
CA GLU A 126 -16.44 -14.68 -6.85
C GLU A 126 -16.56 -13.23 -6.34
N LEU A 127 -15.76 -12.30 -6.90
CA LEU A 127 -15.87 -10.88 -6.59
C LEU A 127 -17.25 -10.33 -6.99
N ALA A 128 -17.75 -10.67 -8.17
CA ALA A 128 -19.07 -10.25 -8.62
C ALA A 128 -20.17 -10.82 -7.71
N ALA A 129 -20.08 -12.08 -7.32
CA ALA A 129 -21.03 -12.69 -6.39
C ALA A 129 -21.02 -12.02 -5.00
N ALA A 130 -19.84 -11.74 -4.46
CA ALA A 130 -19.69 -11.06 -3.17
C ALA A 130 -20.06 -9.58 -3.23
N TRP A 131 -19.89 -8.96 -4.39
CA TRP A 131 -20.28 -7.57 -4.60
C TRP A 131 -21.80 -7.40 -4.74
N GLY A 132 -22.48 -8.35 -5.38
CA GLY A 132 -23.90 -8.29 -5.70
C GLY A 132 -24.15 -7.40 -6.92
N ASP A 133 -24.87 -6.30 -6.75
CA ASP A 133 -25.08 -5.31 -7.81
C ASP A 133 -23.75 -4.61 -8.14
N ALA A 134 -23.23 -4.82 -9.34
CA ALA A 134 -21.92 -4.35 -9.78
C ALA A 134 -21.83 -2.81 -9.83
N ASP A 135 -22.94 -2.12 -10.10
CA ASP A 135 -23.01 -0.67 -10.19
C ASP A 135 -23.19 -0.01 -8.81
N ARG A 136 -23.49 -0.81 -7.80
CA ARG A 136 -23.61 -0.30 -6.44
C ARG A 136 -22.27 0.11 -5.89
N GLU A 137 -22.11 1.38 -5.52
CA GLU A 137 -20.93 1.86 -4.80
C GLU A 137 -20.85 1.27 -3.39
N ARG A 138 -19.64 0.85 -3.03
CA ARG A 138 -19.28 0.43 -1.68
C ARG A 138 -18.18 1.31 -1.13
N GLU A 139 -18.13 1.44 0.17
CA GLU A 139 -17.01 2.07 0.87
C GLU A 139 -15.76 1.21 0.71
N ILE A 140 -14.69 1.84 0.27
CA ILE A 140 -13.36 1.25 0.14
C ILE A 140 -12.44 1.99 1.10
N ARG A 141 -11.78 1.27 1.99
CA ARG A 141 -10.86 1.85 2.96
C ARG A 141 -9.46 1.30 2.76
N PHE A 142 -8.48 2.18 2.71
CA PHE A 142 -7.08 1.79 2.66
C PHE A 142 -6.44 2.16 4.00
N PRO A 143 -5.91 1.20 4.76
CA PRO A 143 -5.17 1.52 5.97
C PRO A 143 -3.87 2.23 5.61
N ILE A 144 -3.62 3.37 6.22
CA ILE A 144 -2.35 4.10 6.11
C ILE A 144 -1.44 3.63 7.24
N MET A 145 -0.29 3.06 6.88
CA MET A 145 0.80 2.86 7.81
C MET A 145 1.71 4.09 7.76
N MET A 146 1.99 4.68 8.90
CA MET A 146 2.83 5.88 9.00
C MET A 146 3.85 5.75 10.12
N ARG A 147 5.06 6.24 9.86
CA ARG A 147 6.07 6.48 10.89
C ARG A 147 6.48 7.93 10.84
N ALA A 148 6.50 8.59 11.98
CA ALA A 148 6.91 9.98 12.12
C ALA A 148 7.88 10.15 13.28
N GLY A 149 8.75 11.15 13.19
CA GLY A 149 9.72 11.37 14.24
C GLY A 149 10.60 12.59 14.02
N TYR A 150 11.48 12.79 14.99
CA TYR A 150 12.46 13.87 15.01
C TYR A 150 13.88 13.32 14.95
N PRO A 151 14.86 14.07 14.39
CA PRO A 151 16.26 13.69 14.51
C PRO A 151 16.62 13.37 15.96
N ARG A 152 17.42 12.34 16.18
CA ARG A 152 18.02 12.08 17.50
C ARG A 152 19.10 13.13 17.74
N ALA A 153 19.10 13.68 18.94
CA ALA A 153 20.17 14.56 19.39
C ALA A 153 21.51 13.87 19.32
#